data_15846678ecd6357a8dc7e6eaa195465b
#
_entry.id   15846678ecd6357a8dc7e6eaa195465b
#
_cell.length_a   1.000
_cell.length_b   1.000
_cell.length_c   1.000
_cell.angle_alpha   90.00
_cell.angle_beta   90.00
_cell.angle_gamma   90.00
#
_symmetry.space_group_name_H-M   'P 1'
#
loop_
_entity.id
_entity.type
_entity.pdbx_description
1 polymer ?
#
loop_
_entity_poly.entity_id
_entity_poly.type
_entity_poly.pdbx_seq_one_letter_code
_entity_poly.pdbx_strand_id
1 'polypeptide(L)'
;VVAAAVQNKSGEFLKPSVESGAIALNGIQLDQYLAGKNPNPTKEGAYPIATLTWVLAYETGNGEKTSSIKDVLNYMLSDGSQDKAPSLGFVPLKGDILKASRAAVNKISE
;
A
#
# COMPACT_ATOMS: atom_id res chain seq x y z
N VAL A 1 8.83 -18.14 -14.38
CA VAL A 1 8.60 -16.81 -14.96
C VAL A 1 9.72 -15.88 -14.51
N VAL A 2 10.34 -15.16 -15.46
CA VAL A 2 11.41 -14.21 -15.20
C VAL A 2 10.89 -12.79 -15.48
N ALA A 3 11.03 -11.90 -14.50
CA ALA A 3 10.66 -10.50 -14.67
C ALA A 3 11.75 -9.75 -15.45
N ALA A 4 11.37 -9.00 -16.46
CA ALA A 4 12.27 -8.11 -17.18
C ALA A 4 12.62 -6.88 -16.32
N ALA A 5 13.79 -6.32 -16.55
CA ALA A 5 14.14 -5.01 -16.02
C ALA A 5 13.43 -3.93 -16.86
N VAL A 6 12.84 -2.95 -16.19
CA VAL A 6 12.12 -1.83 -16.84
C VAL A 6 12.86 -0.53 -16.50
N GLN A 7 13.05 0.31 -17.51
CA GLN A 7 13.69 1.59 -17.30
C GLN A 7 12.73 2.57 -16.59
N ASN A 8 13.19 3.16 -15.49
CA ASN A 8 12.47 4.20 -14.78
C ASN A 8 12.80 5.61 -15.36
N LYS A 9 12.15 6.63 -14.82
CA LYS A 9 12.32 8.01 -15.29
C LYS A 9 13.71 8.59 -14.98
N SER A 10 14.43 8.05 -14.01
CA SER A 10 15.83 8.41 -13.73
C SER A 10 16.85 7.72 -14.65
N GLY A 11 16.39 6.86 -15.57
CA GLY A 11 17.24 6.17 -16.53
C GLY A 11 17.77 4.81 -16.09
N GLU A 12 17.38 4.35 -14.89
CA GLU A 12 17.84 3.06 -14.33
C GLU A 12 16.97 1.90 -14.82
N PHE A 13 17.59 0.75 -15.11
CA PHE A 13 16.89 -0.50 -15.39
C PHE A 13 16.72 -1.32 -14.14
N LEU A 14 15.49 -1.41 -13.64
CA LEU A 14 15.15 -2.06 -12.37
C LEU A 14 14.25 -3.28 -12.58
N LYS A 15 14.53 -4.33 -11.82
CA LYS A 15 13.61 -5.45 -11.66
C LYS A 15 12.64 -5.18 -10.51
N PRO A 16 11.42 -5.76 -10.55
CA PRO A 16 10.51 -5.65 -9.43
C PRO A 16 11.12 -6.32 -8.20
N SER A 17 11.17 -5.58 -7.09
CA SER A 17 11.57 -6.07 -5.78
C SER A 17 10.80 -5.34 -4.69
N VAL A 18 10.84 -5.87 -3.47
CA VAL A 18 10.23 -5.21 -2.31
C VAL A 18 10.84 -3.82 -2.08
N GLU A 19 12.16 -3.71 -2.24
CA GLU A 19 12.90 -2.45 -2.04
C GLU A 19 12.54 -1.41 -3.09
N SER A 20 12.61 -1.77 -4.38
CA SER A 20 12.30 -0.84 -5.47
C SER A 20 10.82 -0.45 -5.50
N GLY A 21 9.93 -1.37 -5.11
CA GLY A 21 8.51 -1.09 -4.91
C GLY A 21 8.25 -0.16 -3.73
N ALA A 22 8.92 -0.36 -2.59
CA ALA A 22 8.79 0.50 -1.42
C ALA A 22 9.23 1.94 -1.71
N ILE A 23 10.33 2.12 -2.47
CA ILE A 23 10.79 3.45 -2.89
C ILE A 23 9.73 4.14 -3.76
N ALA A 24 9.11 3.40 -4.69
CA ALA A 24 8.05 3.92 -5.55
C ALA A 24 6.79 4.30 -4.76
N LEU A 25 6.36 3.46 -3.82
CA LEU A 25 5.17 3.70 -2.99
C LEU A 25 5.35 4.89 -2.03
N ASN A 26 6.54 5.10 -1.48
CA ASN A 26 6.83 6.23 -0.60
C ASN A 26 6.67 7.62 -1.27
N GLY A 27 6.61 7.67 -2.60
CA GLY A 27 6.35 8.89 -3.36
C GLY A 27 4.87 9.15 -3.66
N ILE A 28 3.97 8.24 -3.25
CA ILE A 28 2.54 8.40 -3.50
C ILE A 28 1.94 9.41 -2.52
N GLN A 29 1.29 10.43 -3.06
CA GLN A 29 0.47 11.35 -2.29
C GLN A 29 -0.95 10.80 -2.24
N LEU A 30 -1.47 10.57 -1.03
CA LEU A 30 -2.83 10.09 -0.81
C LEU A 30 -3.78 11.27 -0.60
N ASP A 31 -4.96 11.20 -1.21
CA ASP A 31 -6.06 12.11 -0.94
C ASP A 31 -6.84 11.70 0.34
N GLN A 32 -7.93 12.41 0.63
CA GLN A 32 -8.78 12.13 1.80
C GLN A 32 -9.46 10.75 1.79
N TYR A 33 -9.54 10.10 0.64
CA TYR A 33 -10.10 8.75 0.46
C TYR A 33 -9.00 7.69 0.35
N LEU A 34 -7.76 8.03 0.66
CA LEU A 34 -6.57 7.19 0.50
C LEU A 34 -6.30 6.79 -0.95
N ALA A 35 -6.91 7.46 -1.92
CA ALA A 35 -6.58 7.27 -3.31
C ALA A 35 -5.31 8.04 -3.67
N GLY A 36 -4.47 7.43 -4.48
CA GLY A 36 -3.24 8.07 -4.92
C GLY A 36 -2.52 7.23 -5.96
N LYS A 37 -1.69 7.87 -6.76
CA LYS A 37 -0.88 7.23 -7.78
C LYS A 37 0.41 8.00 -7.98
N ASN A 38 1.45 7.29 -8.36
CA ASN A 38 2.73 7.87 -8.73
C ASN A 38 3.34 7.04 -9.89
N PRO A 39 2.75 7.13 -11.10
CA PRO A 39 3.25 6.36 -12.23
C PRO A 39 4.64 6.85 -12.63
N ASN A 40 5.55 5.91 -12.81
CA ASN A 40 6.93 6.17 -13.22
C ASN A 40 7.60 7.29 -12.37
N PRO A 41 7.79 7.05 -11.07
CA PRO A 41 8.38 8.05 -10.15
C PRO A 41 9.79 8.46 -10.58
N THR A 42 10.17 9.69 -10.24
CA THR A 42 11.49 10.23 -10.58
C THR A 42 12.57 9.85 -9.57
N LYS A 43 12.20 9.22 -8.45
CA LYS A 43 13.15 8.87 -7.41
C LYS A 43 14.05 7.72 -7.86
N GLU A 44 15.34 7.87 -7.63
CA GLU A 44 16.35 6.85 -7.90
C GLU A 44 16.01 5.56 -7.15
N GLY A 45 16.17 4.41 -7.81
CA GLY A 45 15.82 3.09 -7.28
C GLY A 45 14.33 2.76 -7.27
N ALA A 46 13.45 3.68 -7.69
CA ALA A 46 12.00 3.44 -7.72
C ALA A 46 11.57 2.61 -8.92
N TYR A 47 10.88 1.48 -8.70
CA TYR A 47 10.33 0.68 -9.78
C TYR A 47 9.18 1.43 -10.46
N PRO A 48 9.16 1.52 -11.81
CA PRO A 48 8.24 2.43 -12.50
C PRO A 48 6.78 1.97 -12.51
N ILE A 49 6.52 0.69 -12.24
CA ILE A 49 5.18 0.09 -12.28
C ILE A 49 4.83 -0.41 -10.88
N ALA A 50 4.52 0.50 -9.97
CA ALA A 50 4.05 0.18 -8.62
C ALA A 50 2.69 0.83 -8.37
N THR A 51 1.81 0.10 -7.69
CA THR A 51 0.48 0.58 -7.31
C THR A 51 0.09 0.06 -5.93
N LEU A 52 -0.92 0.68 -5.35
CA LEU A 52 -1.58 0.20 -4.15
C LEU A 52 -2.78 -0.67 -4.53
N THR A 53 -3.15 -1.58 -3.65
CA THR A 53 -4.44 -2.26 -3.67
C THR A 53 -5.30 -1.66 -2.57
N TRP A 54 -6.56 -1.35 -2.87
CA TRP A 54 -7.49 -0.75 -1.93
C TRP A 54 -8.56 -1.72 -1.50
N VAL A 55 -8.90 -1.68 -0.22
CA VAL A 55 -10.12 -2.28 0.33
C VAL A 55 -11.15 -1.17 0.46
N LEU A 56 -12.34 -1.37 -0.10
CA LEU A 56 -13.46 -0.45 0.04
C LEU A 56 -14.33 -0.88 1.23
N ALA A 57 -14.53 0.04 2.15
CA ALA A 57 -15.40 -0.15 3.30
C ALA A 57 -16.25 1.12 3.52
N TYR A 58 -17.48 0.95 4.00
CA TYR A 58 -18.29 2.09 4.39
C TYR A 58 -17.75 2.70 5.69
N GLU A 59 -17.71 4.02 5.78
CA GLU A 59 -17.33 4.72 7.01
C GLU A 59 -18.43 4.59 8.07
N THR A 60 -19.70 4.57 7.64
CA THR A 60 -20.88 4.40 8.52
C THR A 60 -21.90 3.44 7.90
N GLY A 61 -22.84 2.98 8.70
CA GLY A 61 -23.93 2.13 8.22
C GLY A 61 -23.59 0.64 8.16
N ASN A 62 -22.54 0.20 8.85
CA ASN A 62 -22.10 -1.19 8.89
C ASN A 62 -22.89 -2.05 9.90
N GLY A 63 -23.63 -1.42 10.83
CA GLY A 63 -24.41 -2.10 11.85
C GLY A 63 -23.57 -3.10 12.66
N GLU A 64 -24.14 -4.27 12.93
CA GLU A 64 -23.50 -5.33 13.71
C GLU A 64 -22.19 -5.86 13.10
N LYS A 65 -21.92 -5.60 11.81
CA LYS A 65 -20.68 -6.02 11.13
C LYS A 65 -19.49 -5.11 11.42
N THR A 66 -19.71 -3.95 12.01
CA THR A 66 -18.67 -2.94 12.26
C THR A 66 -17.45 -3.52 12.96
N SER A 67 -17.64 -4.25 14.05
CA SER A 67 -16.56 -4.87 14.81
C SER A 67 -15.75 -5.83 13.95
N SER A 68 -16.40 -6.77 13.28
CA SER A 68 -15.73 -7.78 12.45
C SER A 68 -14.96 -7.16 11.29
N ILE A 69 -15.50 -6.12 10.66
CA ILE A 69 -14.80 -5.38 9.60
C ILE A 69 -13.53 -4.73 10.15
N LYS A 70 -13.64 -4.04 11.29
CA LYS A 70 -12.47 -3.40 11.95
C LYS A 70 -11.42 -4.43 12.37
N ASP A 71 -11.82 -5.56 12.92
CA ASP A 71 -10.91 -6.62 13.35
C ASP A 71 -10.09 -7.17 12.18
N VAL A 72 -10.75 -7.49 11.05
CA VAL A 72 -10.06 -7.96 9.84
C VAL A 72 -9.10 -6.91 9.30
N LEU A 73 -9.53 -5.67 9.17
CA LEU A 73 -8.69 -4.60 8.63
C LEU A 73 -7.52 -4.27 9.57
N ASN A 74 -7.73 -4.24 10.88
CA ASN A 74 -6.67 -4.06 11.86
C ASN A 74 -5.67 -5.22 11.85
N TYR A 75 -6.14 -6.47 11.67
CA TYR A 75 -5.26 -7.62 11.49
C TYR A 75 -4.39 -7.46 10.24
N MET A 76 -4.98 -7.09 9.10
CA MET A 76 -4.24 -6.86 7.86
C MET A 76 -3.17 -5.75 7.99
N LEU A 77 -3.48 -4.70 8.76
CA LEU A 77 -2.59 -3.56 9.01
C LEU A 77 -1.68 -3.76 10.23
N SER A 78 -1.72 -4.92 10.91
CA SER A 78 -0.83 -5.21 12.03
C SER A 78 0.62 -5.35 11.58
N ASP A 79 1.56 -5.06 12.46
CA ASP A 79 2.99 -5.21 12.16
C ASP A 79 3.32 -6.64 11.73
N GLY A 80 2.76 -7.65 12.43
CA GLY A 80 2.97 -9.06 12.08
C GLY A 80 2.46 -9.44 10.69
N SER A 81 1.35 -8.86 10.22
CA SER A 81 0.84 -9.08 8.85
C SER A 81 1.70 -8.36 7.82
N GLN A 82 2.13 -7.15 8.12
CA GLN A 82 3.00 -6.38 7.23
C GLN A 82 4.39 -7.03 7.10
N ASP A 83 4.92 -7.61 8.16
CA ASP A 83 6.20 -8.34 8.13
C ASP A 83 6.14 -9.62 7.28
N LYS A 84 4.96 -10.22 7.13
CA LYS A 84 4.74 -11.38 6.25
C LYS A 84 4.53 -11.02 4.79
N ALA A 85 4.13 -9.79 4.47
CA ALA A 85 3.80 -9.35 3.12
C ALA A 85 4.89 -9.69 2.08
N PRO A 86 6.20 -9.50 2.33
CA PRO A 86 7.25 -9.84 1.37
C PRO A 86 7.28 -11.31 0.99
N SER A 87 7.03 -12.21 1.93
CA SER A 87 7.00 -13.66 1.67
C SER A 87 5.82 -14.08 0.77
N LEU A 88 4.81 -13.22 0.67
CA LEU A 88 3.63 -13.39 -0.18
C LEU A 88 3.73 -12.63 -1.51
N GLY A 89 4.87 -11.98 -1.77
CA GLY A 89 5.10 -11.21 -2.99
C GLY A 89 4.53 -9.80 -2.98
N PHE A 90 4.21 -9.26 -1.80
CA PHE A 90 3.69 -7.90 -1.64
C PHE A 90 4.72 -6.98 -1.00
N VAL A 91 4.63 -5.69 -1.32
CA VAL A 91 5.39 -4.65 -0.62
C VAL A 91 4.64 -4.27 0.65
N PRO A 92 5.26 -4.35 1.84
CA PRO A 92 4.58 -3.96 3.07
C PRO A 92 4.31 -2.44 3.11
N LEU A 93 3.16 -2.08 3.64
CA LEU A 93 2.85 -0.68 3.92
C LEU A 93 3.71 -0.19 5.09
N LYS A 94 4.29 1.00 4.96
CA LYS A 94 5.12 1.63 5.99
C LYS A 94 4.87 3.14 6.05
N GLY A 95 5.37 3.77 7.11
CA GLY A 95 5.34 5.23 7.25
C GLY A 95 3.93 5.81 7.18
N ASP A 96 3.80 6.90 6.42
CA ASP A 96 2.56 7.68 6.36
C ASP A 96 1.38 6.92 5.74
N ILE A 97 1.63 6.04 4.76
CA ILE A 97 0.58 5.22 4.14
C ILE A 97 -0.04 4.28 5.18
N LEU A 98 0.78 3.56 5.95
CA LEU A 98 0.29 2.66 7.00
C LEU A 98 -0.45 3.42 8.09
N LYS A 99 0.09 4.57 8.51
CA LYS A 99 -0.54 5.44 9.50
C LYS A 99 -1.90 5.96 9.03
N ALA A 100 -1.99 6.43 7.80
CA ALA A 100 -3.24 6.90 7.20
C ALA A 100 -4.28 5.77 7.07
N SER A 101 -3.85 4.57 6.66
CA SER A 101 -4.72 3.40 6.56
C SER A 101 -5.30 3.01 7.93
N ARG A 102 -4.48 2.96 8.98
CA ARG A 102 -4.93 2.70 10.36
C ARG A 102 -5.91 3.78 10.86
N ALA A 103 -5.64 5.04 10.55
CA ALA A 103 -6.54 6.15 10.90
C ALA A 103 -7.90 6.03 10.19
N ALA A 104 -7.94 5.59 8.94
CA ALA A 104 -9.17 5.35 8.21
C ALA A 104 -10.01 4.22 8.82
N VAL A 105 -9.38 3.11 9.22
CA VAL A 105 -10.08 2.00 9.91
C VAL A 105 -10.72 2.48 11.22
N ASN A 106 -10.06 3.39 11.94
CA ASN A 106 -10.61 3.92 13.20
C ASN A 106 -11.90 4.74 13.00
N LYS A 107 -12.10 5.34 11.82
CA LYS A 107 -13.32 6.09 11.48
C LYS A 107 -14.54 5.21 11.19
N ILE A 108 -14.33 3.93 10.89
CA ILE A 108 -15.43 3.00 10.59
C ILE A 108 -16.33 2.87 11.83
N SER A 109 -17.62 3.10 11.66
CA SER A 109 -18.63 3.09 12.70
C SER A 109 -19.92 2.40 12.26
N GLU A 110 -20.85 2.21 13.20
CA GLU A 110 -22.18 1.68 12.95
C GLU A 110 -23.02 2.55 12.01
#